data_cffa0903af68d577278c2ade67ad68ea
#
_entry.id   cffa0903af68d577278c2ade67ad68ea
#
_cell.length_a   1.000
_cell.length_b   1.000
_cell.length_c   1.000
_cell.angle_alpha   90.00
_cell.angle_beta   90.00
_cell.angle_gamma   90.00
#
_symmetry.space_group_name_H-M   'P 1'
#
loop_
_entity.id
_entity.type
_entity.pdbx_description
1 polymer ?
#
loop_
_entity_poly.entity_id
_entity_poly.type
_entity_poly.pdbx_seq_one_letter_code
_entity_poly.pdbx_strand_id
1 'polypeptide(L)'
;NNSLNFLGKVNKGLFIDGSEDKVIKLKSIITLLYPFKNINVVKKFIDKDNLNSIINDRFHNDDEIDFFSIDVDGNDYYLFENLKVRPKVICIEYNFWYGPDVKCSVPYDKNFTWEIGSTYSGASLNSLCELAKRKGYYLIALESHCVNAFFIRSDLKNNFEIIDNIKYFRTPKYY
;
A
#
# COMPACT_ATOMS: atom_id res chain seq x y z
N ASN A 1 -8.17 3.77 6.24
CA ASN A 1 -6.90 4.24 5.66
C ASN A 1 -5.75 3.94 6.62
N ASN A 2 -4.88 3.02 6.26
CA ASN A 2 -3.79 2.46 7.06
C ASN A 2 -2.74 3.52 7.48
N SER A 3 -2.67 4.62 6.77
CA SER A 3 -1.64 5.65 6.97
C SER A 3 -2.03 6.74 7.97
N LEU A 4 -3.31 6.86 8.34
CA LEU A 4 -3.78 7.93 9.23
C LEU A 4 -3.17 7.86 10.64
N ASN A 5 -2.90 6.64 11.12
CA ASN A 5 -2.28 6.42 12.42
C ASN A 5 -0.84 6.98 12.54
N PHE A 6 -0.21 7.28 11.41
CA PHE A 6 1.14 7.85 11.37
C PHE A 6 1.16 9.39 11.38
N LEU A 7 0.02 10.07 11.16
CA LEU A 7 -0.04 11.54 11.08
C LEU A 7 0.63 12.24 12.26
N GLY A 8 0.46 11.73 13.48
CA GLY A 8 1.11 12.25 14.66
C GLY A 8 2.63 12.08 14.70
N LYS A 9 3.17 11.10 13.99
CA LYS A 9 4.58 10.67 14.06
C LYS A 9 5.44 11.13 12.89
N VAL A 10 4.83 11.44 11.73
CA VAL A 10 5.57 11.86 10.54
C VAL A 10 5.71 13.37 10.45
N ASN A 11 6.78 13.85 9.85
CA ASN A 11 7.02 15.28 9.58
C ASN A 11 6.77 15.65 8.13
N LYS A 12 6.94 14.72 7.20
CA LYS A 12 6.71 14.88 5.76
C LYS A 12 5.83 13.72 5.27
N GLY A 13 4.83 14.01 4.46
CA GLY A 13 3.92 12.98 3.94
C GLY A 13 3.19 13.41 2.67
N LEU A 14 2.78 12.41 1.89
CA LEU A 14 1.93 12.57 0.72
C LEU A 14 0.77 11.59 0.81
N PHE A 15 -0.44 12.10 0.79
CA PHE A 15 -1.66 11.34 0.69
C PHE A 15 -2.32 11.60 -0.65
N ILE A 16 -2.74 10.54 -1.32
CA ILE A 16 -3.37 10.63 -2.63
C ILE A 16 -4.67 9.82 -2.57
N ASP A 17 -5.75 10.40 -3.04
CA ASP A 17 -7.04 9.73 -3.15
C ASP A 17 -7.79 10.30 -4.37
N GLY A 18 -8.53 9.45 -5.07
CA GLY A 18 -9.37 9.85 -6.20
C GLY A 18 -10.64 10.58 -5.79
N SER A 19 -11.11 10.37 -4.55
CA SER A 19 -12.34 10.97 -4.02
C SER A 19 -12.11 12.39 -3.50
N GLU A 20 -12.88 13.35 -4.03
CA GLU A 20 -12.82 14.73 -3.58
C GLU A 20 -13.20 14.89 -2.12
N ASP A 21 -14.27 14.24 -1.68
CA ASP A 21 -14.77 14.32 -0.31
C ASP A 21 -13.75 13.81 0.71
N LYS A 22 -13.07 12.67 0.40
CA LYS A 22 -12.00 12.14 1.24
C LYS A 22 -10.81 13.10 1.32
N VAL A 23 -10.43 13.70 0.20
CA VAL A 23 -9.34 14.68 0.12
C VAL A 23 -9.65 15.94 0.92
N ILE A 24 -10.85 16.51 0.79
CA ILE A 24 -11.27 17.70 1.54
C ILE A 24 -11.28 17.40 3.04
N LYS A 25 -11.89 16.29 3.44
CA LYS A 25 -11.94 15.87 4.84
C LYS A 25 -10.54 15.70 5.44
N LEU A 26 -9.64 15.03 4.72
CA LEU A 26 -8.27 14.81 5.19
C LEU A 26 -7.48 16.10 5.28
N LYS A 27 -7.60 17.01 4.29
CA LYS A 27 -6.99 18.35 4.34
C LYS A 27 -7.44 19.12 5.57
N SER A 28 -8.74 19.12 5.86
CA SER A 28 -9.30 19.81 7.03
C SER A 28 -8.72 19.26 8.35
N ILE A 29 -8.65 17.94 8.48
CA ILE A 29 -8.03 17.28 9.65
C ILE A 29 -6.55 17.69 9.81
N ILE A 30 -5.79 17.66 8.72
CA ILE A 30 -4.36 17.99 8.76
C ILE A 30 -4.15 19.45 9.12
N THR A 31 -4.90 20.35 8.50
CA THR A 31 -4.82 21.80 8.78
C THR A 31 -5.15 22.11 10.24
N LEU A 32 -6.15 21.43 10.81
CA LEU A 32 -6.57 21.66 12.19
C LEU A 32 -5.63 21.05 13.24
N LEU A 33 -5.22 19.78 13.03
CA LEU A 33 -4.52 19.02 14.05
C LEU A 33 -2.98 19.01 13.86
N TYR A 34 -2.52 19.27 12.64
CA TYR A 34 -1.09 19.15 12.30
C TYR A 34 -0.59 20.33 11.43
N PRO A 35 -0.87 21.60 11.80
CA PRO A 35 -0.62 22.77 10.94
C PRO A 35 0.86 23.01 10.60
N PHE A 36 1.77 22.46 11.41
CA PHE A 36 3.23 22.65 11.24
C PHE A 36 3.91 21.48 10.52
N LYS A 37 3.15 20.48 10.06
CA LYS A 37 3.71 19.33 9.35
C LYS A 37 3.68 19.52 7.84
N ASN A 38 4.72 19.08 7.15
CA ASN A 38 4.78 19.12 5.69
C ASN A 38 4.03 17.94 5.07
N ILE A 39 2.71 17.95 5.23
CA ILE A 39 1.84 16.89 4.71
C ILE A 39 0.99 17.43 3.56
N ASN A 40 1.13 16.78 2.42
CA ASN A 40 0.38 17.11 1.21
C ASN A 40 -0.74 16.10 0.99
N VAL A 41 -1.91 16.60 0.57
CA VAL A 41 -3.04 15.77 0.16
C VAL A 41 -3.44 16.17 -1.25
N VAL A 42 -3.43 15.20 -2.16
CA VAL A 42 -3.66 15.41 -3.59
C VAL A 42 -4.85 14.57 -4.04
N LYS A 43 -5.78 15.22 -4.75
CA LYS A 43 -6.84 14.52 -5.48
C LYS A 43 -6.27 14.05 -6.80
N LYS A 44 -6.06 12.75 -6.94
CA LYS A 44 -5.61 12.17 -8.21
C LYS A 44 -5.90 10.67 -8.25
N PHE A 45 -6.34 10.17 -9.39
CA PHE A 45 -6.32 8.74 -9.68
C PHE A 45 -4.90 8.30 -10.03
N ILE A 46 -4.44 7.25 -9.36
CA ILE A 46 -3.10 6.70 -9.54
C ILE A 46 -3.16 5.50 -10.47
N ASP A 47 -2.24 5.49 -11.42
CA ASP A 47 -1.98 4.36 -12.30
C ASP A 47 -0.46 4.09 -12.37
N LYS A 48 -0.07 2.98 -13.01
CA LYS A 48 1.34 2.59 -13.13
C LYS A 48 2.20 3.62 -13.88
N ASP A 49 1.58 4.44 -14.75
CA ASP A 49 2.28 5.37 -15.62
C ASP A 49 2.55 6.70 -14.90
N ASN A 50 1.66 7.11 -13.98
CA ASN A 50 1.76 8.40 -13.27
C ASN A 50 2.31 8.30 -11.84
N LEU A 51 2.32 7.11 -11.24
CA LEU A 51 2.74 6.89 -9.86
C LEU A 51 4.09 7.55 -9.52
N ASN A 52 5.12 7.22 -10.29
CA ASN A 52 6.48 7.66 -9.99
C ASN A 52 6.68 9.17 -10.18
N SER A 53 6.02 9.79 -11.17
CA SER A 53 6.08 11.25 -11.35
C SER A 53 5.46 11.97 -10.16
N ILE A 54 4.32 11.49 -9.66
CA ILE A 54 3.64 12.10 -8.51
C ILE A 54 4.49 11.99 -7.23
N ILE A 55 5.17 10.85 -7.04
CA ILE A 55 6.09 10.68 -5.91
C ILE A 55 7.26 11.65 -6.04
N ASN A 56 7.89 11.73 -7.21
CA ASN A 56 9.07 12.57 -7.46
C ASN A 56 8.77 14.07 -7.35
N ASP A 57 7.54 14.50 -7.59
CA ASP A 57 7.10 15.88 -7.37
C ASP A 57 7.21 16.32 -5.89
N ARG A 58 7.27 15.36 -4.96
CA ARG A 58 7.24 15.61 -3.50
C ARG A 58 8.43 15.05 -2.74
N PHE A 59 9.01 13.97 -3.24
CA PHE A 59 10.18 13.31 -2.67
C PHE A 59 11.28 13.31 -3.71
N HIS A 60 12.43 13.86 -3.35
CA HIS A 60 13.62 13.82 -4.19
C HIS A 60 14.30 12.45 -4.08
N ASN A 61 15.19 12.13 -5.03
CA ASN A 61 15.85 10.83 -5.10
C ASN A 61 16.59 10.42 -3.82
N ASP A 62 17.04 11.39 -3.03
CA ASP A 62 17.77 11.18 -1.77
C ASP A 62 16.87 11.14 -0.54
N ASP A 63 15.56 11.40 -0.70
CA ASP A 63 14.59 11.29 0.39
C ASP A 63 14.36 9.82 0.75
N GLU A 64 14.66 9.43 1.97
CA GLU A 64 14.31 8.10 2.46
C GLU A 64 12.85 8.05 2.88
N ILE A 65 12.09 7.18 2.23
CA ILE A 65 10.66 6.96 2.56
C ILE A 65 10.56 5.84 3.59
N ASP A 66 10.10 6.16 4.78
CA ASP A 66 9.97 5.17 5.85
C ASP A 66 8.80 4.20 5.61
N PHE A 67 7.66 4.71 5.15
CA PHE A 67 6.43 3.93 4.99
C PHE A 67 5.70 4.31 3.70
N PHE A 68 5.28 3.30 2.96
CA PHE A 68 4.50 3.46 1.73
C PHE A 68 3.30 2.50 1.76
N SER A 69 2.09 3.04 1.58
CA SER A 69 0.87 2.24 1.51
C SER A 69 0.29 2.27 0.11
N ILE A 70 -0.07 1.12 -0.42
CA ILE A 70 -0.79 0.93 -1.69
C ILE A 70 -2.13 0.29 -1.36
N ASP A 71 -3.23 0.94 -1.78
CA ASP A 71 -4.59 0.52 -1.51
C ASP A 71 -5.48 1.26 -2.54
N VAL A 72 -5.68 0.63 -3.70
CA VAL A 72 -6.36 1.21 -4.87
C VAL A 72 -7.43 0.26 -5.43
N ASP A 73 -7.90 -0.66 -4.59
CA ASP A 73 -9.03 -1.57 -4.85
C ASP A 73 -8.85 -2.53 -6.05
N GLY A 74 -7.66 -2.63 -6.68
CA GLY A 74 -7.52 -3.55 -7.80
C GLY A 74 -6.17 -3.59 -8.49
N ASN A 75 -5.58 -2.45 -8.78
CA ASN A 75 -4.31 -2.35 -9.50
C ASN A 75 -3.06 -2.38 -8.60
N ASP A 76 -3.19 -2.74 -7.34
CA ASP A 76 -2.15 -2.69 -6.30
C ASP A 76 -0.88 -3.41 -6.71
N TYR A 77 -1.01 -4.62 -7.27
CA TYR A 77 0.11 -5.40 -7.78
C TYR A 77 0.94 -4.62 -8.80
N TYR A 78 0.28 -3.96 -9.76
CA TYR A 78 0.94 -3.24 -10.85
C TYR A 78 1.56 -1.93 -10.37
N LEU A 79 0.96 -1.26 -9.38
CA LEU A 79 1.57 -0.11 -8.74
C LEU A 79 2.84 -0.52 -8.00
N PHE A 80 2.80 -1.63 -7.25
CA PHE A 80 3.97 -2.14 -6.57
C PHE A 80 5.06 -2.58 -7.56
N GLU A 81 4.68 -3.27 -8.64
CA GLU A 81 5.61 -3.71 -9.68
C GLU A 81 6.36 -2.52 -10.29
N ASN A 82 5.65 -1.43 -10.60
CA ASN A 82 6.19 -0.24 -11.26
C ASN A 82 6.81 0.78 -10.29
N LEU A 83 6.66 0.61 -8.99
CA LEU A 83 7.22 1.51 -7.97
C LEU A 83 8.75 1.56 -8.08
N LYS A 84 9.32 2.75 -8.31
CA LYS A 84 10.78 2.96 -8.46
C LYS A 84 11.46 3.31 -7.15
N VAL A 85 10.78 4.05 -6.26
CA VAL A 85 11.31 4.35 -4.94
C VAL A 85 11.38 3.09 -4.09
N ARG A 86 12.26 3.09 -3.09
CA ARG A 86 12.50 1.93 -2.22
C ARG A 86 12.21 2.24 -0.75
N PRO A 87 10.92 2.33 -0.34
CA PRO A 87 10.55 2.58 1.03
C PRO A 87 11.13 1.52 1.98
N LYS A 88 11.31 1.88 3.27
CA LYS A 88 11.71 0.91 4.30
C LYS A 88 10.63 -0.15 4.50
N VAL A 89 9.38 0.29 4.62
CA VAL A 89 8.22 -0.59 4.80
C VAL A 89 7.18 -0.30 3.73
N ILE A 90 6.64 -1.35 3.13
CA ILE A 90 5.49 -1.29 2.22
C ILE A 90 4.31 -2.01 2.87
N CYS A 91 3.17 -1.33 2.92
CA CYS A 91 1.87 -1.90 3.23
C CYS A 91 1.06 -1.99 1.94
N ILE A 92 0.53 -3.16 1.63
CA ILE A 92 -0.21 -3.37 0.39
C ILE A 92 -1.41 -4.26 0.63
N GLU A 93 -2.55 -3.89 0.00
CA GLU A 93 -3.76 -4.70 0.05
C GLU A 93 -3.58 -6.00 -0.74
N TYR A 94 -4.06 -7.11 -0.15
CA TYR A 94 -4.14 -8.40 -0.83
C TYR A 94 -5.55 -8.96 -0.75
N ASN A 95 -5.93 -9.74 -1.75
CA ASN A 95 -7.22 -10.41 -1.79
C ASN A 95 -7.14 -11.79 -1.14
N PHE A 96 -7.65 -11.91 0.08
CA PHE A 96 -7.66 -13.17 0.84
C PHE A 96 -8.56 -14.26 0.24
N TRP A 97 -9.53 -13.90 -0.60
CA TRP A 97 -10.41 -14.87 -1.25
C TRP A 97 -9.68 -15.83 -2.19
N TYR A 98 -8.51 -15.42 -2.70
CA TYR A 98 -7.69 -16.31 -3.54
C TYR A 98 -6.99 -17.43 -2.77
N GLY A 99 -6.98 -17.36 -1.43
CA GLY A 99 -6.29 -18.35 -0.59
C GLY A 99 -4.76 -18.21 -0.58
N PRO A 100 -4.07 -19.06 0.19
CA PRO A 100 -2.64 -18.95 0.42
C PRO A 100 -1.77 -19.45 -0.75
N ASP A 101 -2.27 -20.42 -1.52
CA ASP A 101 -1.49 -21.17 -2.51
C ASP A 101 -1.58 -20.58 -3.92
N VAL A 102 -2.63 -19.82 -4.19
CA VAL A 102 -2.90 -19.30 -5.54
C VAL A 102 -2.01 -18.12 -5.84
N LYS A 103 -1.47 -18.08 -7.07
CA LYS A 103 -0.69 -16.98 -7.63
C LYS A 103 -1.49 -16.33 -8.74
N CYS A 104 -2.17 -15.25 -8.41
CA CYS A 104 -2.94 -14.50 -9.40
C CYS A 104 -3.04 -13.02 -9.03
N SER A 105 -3.35 -12.22 -10.01
CA SER A 105 -3.86 -10.85 -9.88
C SER A 105 -4.93 -10.65 -10.95
N VAL A 106 -5.86 -9.74 -10.71
CA VAL A 106 -6.73 -9.27 -11.80
C VAL A 106 -5.87 -8.68 -12.90
N PRO A 107 -6.25 -8.77 -14.18
CA PRO A 107 -5.56 -8.08 -15.27
C PRO A 107 -5.51 -6.58 -15.02
N TYR A 108 -4.40 -5.94 -15.43
CA TYR A 108 -4.31 -4.48 -15.33
C TYR A 108 -5.39 -3.82 -16.20
N ASP A 109 -6.17 -2.96 -15.58
CA ASP A 109 -7.10 -2.07 -16.24
C ASP A 109 -7.00 -0.67 -15.63
N LYS A 110 -6.63 0.32 -16.43
CA LYS A 110 -6.52 1.72 -15.98
C LYS A 110 -7.83 2.26 -15.43
N ASN A 111 -8.96 1.75 -15.90
CA ASN A 111 -10.30 2.16 -15.50
C ASN A 111 -10.95 1.18 -14.51
N PHE A 112 -10.15 0.28 -13.93
CA PHE A 112 -10.67 -0.68 -12.96
C PHE A 112 -11.41 0.03 -11.83
N THR A 113 -12.61 -0.44 -11.57
CA THR A 113 -13.44 0.00 -10.44
C THR A 113 -13.96 -1.23 -9.72
N TRP A 114 -13.67 -1.32 -8.44
CA TRP A 114 -14.21 -2.39 -7.62
C TRP A 114 -15.72 -2.26 -7.44
N GLU A 115 -16.45 -3.35 -7.63
CA GLU A 115 -17.89 -3.44 -7.40
C GLU A 115 -18.16 -3.94 -5.98
N ILE A 116 -19.04 -3.26 -5.25
CA ILE A 116 -19.41 -3.60 -3.89
C ILE A 116 -19.91 -5.05 -3.83
N GLY A 117 -19.28 -5.86 -2.98
CA GLY A 117 -19.60 -7.28 -2.81
C GLY A 117 -18.89 -8.22 -3.78
N SER A 118 -18.11 -7.71 -4.72
CA SER A 118 -17.28 -8.52 -5.61
C SER A 118 -16.05 -9.02 -4.87
N THR A 119 -15.67 -10.28 -5.13
CA THR A 119 -14.38 -10.86 -4.72
C THR A 119 -13.31 -10.69 -5.80
N TYR A 120 -13.66 -10.11 -6.94
CA TYR A 120 -12.78 -9.90 -8.07
C TYR A 120 -12.05 -8.56 -7.93
N SER A 121 -10.89 -8.58 -7.26
CA SER A 121 -10.04 -7.40 -7.08
C SER A 121 -8.60 -7.80 -6.75
N GLY A 122 -7.66 -6.90 -6.99
CA GLY A 122 -6.29 -6.95 -6.50
C GLY A 122 -5.52 -8.22 -6.86
N ALA A 123 -4.67 -8.66 -5.95
CA ALA A 123 -3.79 -9.81 -6.13
C ALA A 123 -3.79 -10.74 -4.90
N SER A 124 -3.46 -12.00 -5.13
CA SER A 124 -3.24 -12.96 -4.04
C SER A 124 -2.02 -12.58 -3.21
N LEU A 125 -2.02 -12.95 -1.93
CA LEU A 125 -0.87 -12.75 -1.04
C LEU A 125 0.39 -13.40 -1.62
N ASN A 126 0.26 -14.60 -2.21
CA ASN A 126 1.39 -15.33 -2.79
C ASN A 126 2.03 -14.57 -3.97
N SER A 127 1.21 -13.98 -4.86
CA SER A 127 1.73 -13.14 -5.95
C SER A 127 2.47 -11.92 -5.45
N LEU A 128 1.94 -11.25 -4.40
CA LEU A 128 2.59 -10.10 -3.79
C LEU A 128 3.91 -10.49 -3.10
N CYS A 129 3.96 -11.63 -2.42
CA CYS A 129 5.19 -12.13 -1.79
C CYS A 129 6.29 -12.43 -2.83
N GLU A 130 5.94 -13.02 -3.97
CA GLU A 130 6.89 -13.26 -5.06
C GLU A 130 7.40 -11.96 -5.68
N LEU A 131 6.50 -11.01 -5.93
CA LEU A 131 6.88 -9.69 -6.42
C LEU A 131 7.77 -8.96 -5.41
N ALA A 132 7.40 -8.97 -4.13
CA ALA A 132 8.16 -8.38 -3.05
C ALA A 132 9.59 -8.95 -3.01
N LYS A 133 9.74 -10.28 -3.07
CA LYS A 133 11.04 -10.95 -3.09
C LYS A 133 11.90 -10.50 -4.28
N ARG A 134 11.33 -10.41 -5.48
CA ARG A 134 12.04 -9.90 -6.67
C ARG A 134 12.50 -8.45 -6.49
N LYS A 135 11.73 -7.63 -5.77
CA LYS A 135 12.04 -6.21 -5.47
C LYS A 135 12.93 -6.03 -4.23
N GLY A 136 13.34 -7.12 -3.57
CA GLY A 136 14.20 -7.09 -2.39
C GLY A 136 13.45 -6.72 -1.10
N TYR A 137 12.23 -7.26 -0.93
CA TYR A 137 11.40 -7.12 0.26
C TYR A 137 10.99 -8.48 0.82
N TYR A 138 10.72 -8.53 2.12
CA TYR A 138 10.28 -9.72 2.85
C TYR A 138 9.02 -9.44 3.64
N LEU A 139 8.10 -10.40 3.65
CA LEU A 139 6.87 -10.34 4.44
C LEU A 139 7.19 -10.41 5.93
N ILE A 140 6.68 -9.45 6.72
CA ILE A 140 6.89 -9.38 8.17
C ILE A 140 5.61 -9.42 9.00
N ALA A 141 4.48 -9.05 8.40
CA ALA A 141 3.21 -9.08 9.11
C ALA A 141 2.02 -9.15 8.13
N LEU A 142 0.93 -9.71 8.62
CA LEU A 142 -0.40 -9.61 8.03
C LEU A 142 -1.32 -8.90 9.03
N GLU A 143 -2.16 -8.01 8.53
CA GLU A 143 -3.14 -7.32 9.36
C GLU A 143 -4.18 -8.31 9.91
N SER A 144 -4.71 -8.03 11.11
CA SER A 144 -5.70 -8.88 11.76
C SER A 144 -7.02 -9.04 11.00
N HIS A 145 -7.39 -8.05 10.18
CA HIS A 145 -8.55 -8.11 9.30
C HIS A 145 -8.29 -8.82 7.98
N CYS A 146 -7.07 -9.32 7.76
CA CYS A 146 -6.66 -10.08 6.59
C CYS A 146 -6.79 -9.32 5.26
N VAL A 147 -6.59 -8.02 5.29
CA VAL A 147 -6.67 -7.15 4.09
C VAL A 147 -5.29 -6.68 3.66
N ASN A 148 -4.40 -6.37 4.62
CA ASN A 148 -3.10 -5.76 4.34
C ASN A 148 -1.93 -6.66 4.72
N ALA A 149 -0.90 -6.66 3.86
CA ALA A 149 0.38 -7.29 4.07
C ALA A 149 1.48 -6.23 4.22
N PHE A 150 2.42 -6.46 5.15
CA PHE A 150 3.53 -5.56 5.43
C PHE A 150 4.84 -6.21 5.02
N PHE A 151 5.61 -5.49 4.21
CA PHE A 151 6.90 -5.94 3.70
C PHE A 151 8.01 -5.00 4.13
N ILE A 152 9.12 -5.57 4.60
CA ILE A 152 10.34 -4.86 4.99
C ILE A 152 11.41 -4.97 3.92
N ARG A 153 12.13 -3.89 3.66
CA ARG A 153 13.27 -3.85 2.74
C ARG A 153 14.40 -4.75 3.23
N SER A 154 15.06 -5.43 2.33
CA SER A 154 16.01 -6.51 2.61
C SER A 154 17.21 -6.13 3.48
N ASP A 155 17.68 -4.87 3.40
CA ASP A 155 18.77 -4.34 4.25
C ASP A 155 18.37 -4.20 5.73
N LEU A 156 17.06 -4.13 6.02
CA LEU A 156 16.50 -3.99 7.37
C LEU A 156 15.94 -5.30 7.94
N LYS A 157 15.95 -6.38 7.16
CA LYS A 157 15.29 -7.66 7.52
C LYS A 157 15.74 -8.26 8.85
N ASN A 158 17.00 -8.05 9.24
CA ASN A 158 17.55 -8.65 10.46
C ASN A 158 16.91 -8.11 11.76
N ASN A 159 16.16 -7.02 11.66
CA ASN A 159 15.44 -6.41 12.79
C ASN A 159 14.02 -6.96 12.95
N PHE A 160 13.60 -7.88 12.07
CA PHE A 160 12.22 -8.38 12.01
C PHE A 160 12.19 -9.89 11.85
N GLU A 161 11.13 -10.50 12.37
CA GLU A 161 10.80 -11.88 12.04
C GLU A 161 10.22 -11.92 10.61
N ILE A 162 10.82 -12.74 9.76
CA ILE A 162 10.30 -12.99 8.42
C ILE A 162 9.28 -14.10 8.50
N ILE A 163 8.06 -13.83 8.07
CA ILE A 163 6.96 -14.79 8.14
C ILE A 163 6.72 -15.50 6.81
N ASP A 164 6.28 -16.74 6.91
CA ASP A 164 5.83 -17.54 5.76
C ASP A 164 4.37 -17.21 5.44
N ASN A 165 4.09 -16.85 4.19
CA ASN A 165 2.77 -16.43 3.77
C ASN A 165 1.72 -17.54 3.89
N ILE A 166 2.06 -18.80 3.64
CA ILE A 166 1.14 -19.92 3.74
C ILE A 166 0.82 -20.20 5.21
N LYS A 167 1.86 -20.32 6.05
CA LYS A 167 1.73 -20.63 7.47
C LYS A 167 0.93 -19.58 8.25
N TYR A 168 1.12 -18.32 7.92
CA TYR A 168 0.48 -17.18 8.63
C TYR A 168 -0.78 -16.66 7.96
N PHE A 169 -1.15 -17.19 6.81
CA PHE A 169 -2.41 -16.85 6.13
C PHE A 169 -3.61 -17.07 7.05
N ARG A 170 -4.54 -16.13 7.03
CA ARG A 170 -5.81 -16.19 7.76
C ARG A 170 -6.91 -15.66 6.87
N THR A 171 -8.12 -16.14 7.09
CA THR A 171 -9.34 -15.55 6.55
C THR A 171 -10.00 -14.68 7.62
N PRO A 172 -10.66 -13.58 7.25
CA PRO A 172 -11.41 -12.77 8.20
C PRO A 172 -12.48 -13.64 8.88
N LYS A 173 -12.62 -13.45 10.19
CA LYS A 173 -13.76 -13.99 10.92
C LYS A 173 -14.83 -12.91 10.94
N TYR A 174 -15.82 -13.07 10.09
CA TYR A 174 -17.06 -12.27 10.18
C TYR A 174 -17.89 -12.83 11.34
N TYR A 175 -18.09 -12.03 12.36
CA TYR A 175 -19.01 -12.29 13.46
C TYR A 175 -20.33 -11.61 13.19
#